data_40c5d4f9271815cdee9ce508ba859110
#
_entry.id   40c5d4f9271815cdee9ce508ba859110
#
_cell.length_a   1.000
_cell.length_b   1.000
_cell.length_c   1.000
_cell.angle_alpha   90.00
_cell.angle_beta   90.00
_cell.angle_gamma   90.00
#
_symmetry.space_group_name_H-M   'P 1'
#
loop_
_entity.id
_entity.type
_entity.pdbx_description
1 polymer ?
#
loop_
_entity_poly.entity_id
_entity_poly.type
_entity_poly.pdbx_seq_one_letter_code
_entity_poly.pdbx_strand_id
1 'polypeptide(L)'
;MHFVEKKPTEKKAELVKKLKSGKLLRFPGAYNPLVAKLIEQIGYDGVYVSGGVMANDLGFPDIGLTTLNDVANRSHQIARVINLPTIIDIDTGFGEAMNVSRTIQTIETLGISGCHLEDQTNPKRCGHLDNKEIVTTQDMVKKIKAAVDARVDKNFLIIARTDANAVEGLDKTVDRCKAYVDAGADMIFPEAMKDEKEFERMRKELKCYLLANMTEFGKSKLLTKEELEKLGYNLVIYPVTSQRLAMKNVEDGLKQIFDEGHQNNVIDKMQTRKRLYEIVDYEKYGEFDQSIFNFSQKGHD
;
A
#
# COMPACT_ATOMS: atom_id res chain seq x y z
N MET A 1 -4.31 19.48 -3.76
CA MET A 1 -5.45 19.86 -2.90
C MET A 1 -5.00 20.95 -1.96
N HIS A 2 -5.91 21.83 -1.54
CA HIS A 2 -5.56 23.08 -0.82
C HIS A 2 -4.78 22.91 0.48
N PHE A 3 -4.88 21.74 1.16
CA PHE A 3 -4.29 21.54 2.49
C PHE A 3 -3.25 20.41 2.53
N VAL A 4 -2.81 19.92 1.38
CA VAL A 4 -1.65 19.03 1.28
C VAL A 4 -0.43 19.88 0.99
N GLU A 5 0.50 19.92 1.93
CA GLU A 5 1.67 20.81 1.89
C GLU A 5 2.85 20.19 1.14
N LYS A 6 3.02 18.85 1.29
CA LYS A 6 4.17 18.14 0.71
C LYS A 6 3.95 17.78 -0.74
N LYS A 7 4.93 18.13 -1.57
CA LYS A 7 5.00 17.67 -2.96
C LYS A 7 5.31 16.15 -3.03
N PRO A 8 4.95 15.48 -4.13
CA PRO A 8 5.27 14.06 -4.32
C PRO A 8 6.76 13.71 -4.13
N THR A 9 7.67 14.57 -4.60
CA THR A 9 9.12 14.41 -4.44
C THR A 9 9.57 14.49 -2.98
N GLU A 10 8.94 15.35 -2.18
CA GLU A 10 9.23 15.48 -0.75
C GLU A 10 8.78 14.26 0.03
N LYS A 11 7.60 13.70 -0.30
CA LYS A 11 7.09 12.46 0.31
C LYS A 11 8.03 11.27 0.01
N LYS A 12 8.52 11.15 -1.23
CA LYS A 12 9.49 10.13 -1.63
C LYS A 12 10.80 10.27 -0.85
N ALA A 13 11.35 11.48 -0.80
CA ALA A 13 12.58 11.76 -0.06
C ALA A 13 12.45 11.49 1.45
N GLU A 14 11.30 11.83 2.05
CA GLU A 14 11.00 11.55 3.45
C GLU A 14 10.93 10.04 3.72
N LEU A 15 10.28 9.28 2.85
CA LEU A 15 10.22 7.81 2.95
C LEU A 15 11.62 7.21 2.99
N VAL A 16 12.49 7.57 2.06
CA VAL A 16 13.89 7.09 2.02
C VAL A 16 14.65 7.52 3.26
N LYS A 17 14.47 8.77 3.74
CA LYS A 17 15.07 9.25 4.98
C LYS A 17 14.62 8.43 6.19
N LYS A 18 13.33 8.12 6.29
CA LYS A 18 12.78 7.29 7.38
C LYS A 18 13.33 5.86 7.32
N LEU A 19 13.40 5.23 6.14
CA LEU A 19 14.00 3.88 5.98
C LEU A 19 15.47 3.85 6.45
N LYS A 20 16.25 4.89 6.12
CA LYS A 20 17.65 5.02 6.57
C LYS A 20 17.80 5.19 8.09
N SER A 21 16.76 5.56 8.80
CA SER A 21 16.80 5.70 10.26
C SER A 21 16.89 4.35 11.00
N GLY A 22 16.63 3.24 10.32
CA GLY A 22 16.63 1.90 10.89
C GLY A 22 15.39 1.56 11.75
N LYS A 23 14.43 2.48 11.90
CA LYS A 23 13.17 2.22 12.59
C LYS A 23 12.18 1.53 11.65
N LEU A 24 11.36 0.63 12.19
CA LEU A 24 10.28 0.00 11.45
C LEU A 24 9.19 1.02 11.11
N LEU A 25 8.87 1.15 9.82
CA LEU A 25 7.78 1.99 9.35
C LEU A 25 6.47 1.20 9.26
N ARG A 26 5.36 1.82 9.67
CA ARG A 26 4.03 1.18 9.70
C ARG A 26 3.13 1.80 8.63
N PHE A 27 2.64 0.96 7.72
CA PHE A 27 1.83 1.35 6.56
C PHE A 27 0.49 0.60 6.56
N PRO A 28 -0.54 1.11 7.24
CA PRO A 28 -1.90 0.54 7.14
C PRO A 28 -2.47 0.69 5.74
N GLY A 29 -3.33 -0.25 5.36
CA GLY A 29 -4.05 -0.22 4.11
C GLY A 29 -5.16 0.82 4.09
N ALA A 30 -5.21 1.66 3.04
CA ALA A 30 -6.33 2.53 2.74
C ALA A 30 -7.00 2.11 1.43
N TYR A 31 -8.33 1.95 1.47
CA TYR A 31 -9.11 1.62 0.28
C TYR A 31 -9.81 2.87 -0.32
N ASN A 32 -9.80 3.99 0.40
CA ASN A 32 -10.33 5.27 -0.06
C ASN A 32 -9.62 6.48 0.60
N PRO A 33 -9.83 7.70 0.08
CA PRO A 33 -9.22 8.92 0.63
C PRO A 33 -9.56 9.21 2.10
N LEU A 34 -10.77 8.88 2.56
CA LEU A 34 -11.19 9.16 3.93
C LEU A 34 -10.38 8.33 4.94
N VAL A 35 -10.18 7.05 4.64
CA VAL A 35 -9.33 6.16 5.46
C VAL A 35 -7.88 6.63 5.46
N ALA A 36 -7.36 7.10 4.33
CA ALA A 36 -6.00 7.63 4.25
C ALA A 36 -5.79 8.86 5.15
N LYS A 37 -6.75 9.80 5.17
CA LYS A 37 -6.73 10.95 6.09
C LYS A 37 -6.78 10.51 7.56
N LEU A 38 -7.58 9.49 7.87
CA LEU A 38 -7.65 8.95 9.23
C LEU A 38 -6.30 8.32 9.65
N ILE A 39 -5.66 7.56 8.76
CA ILE A 39 -4.32 6.99 8.98
C ILE A 39 -3.30 8.10 9.27
N GLU A 40 -3.32 9.18 8.50
CA GLU A 40 -2.44 10.34 8.72
C GLU A 40 -2.67 11.00 10.07
N GLN A 41 -3.93 11.25 10.44
CA GLN A 41 -4.29 11.88 11.73
C GLN A 41 -3.92 11.02 12.94
N ILE A 42 -3.93 9.69 12.82
CA ILE A 42 -3.49 8.76 13.87
C ILE A 42 -1.95 8.81 14.04
N GLY A 43 -1.20 9.24 13.02
CA GLY A 43 0.25 9.40 13.10
C GLY A 43 1.05 8.20 12.60
N TYR A 44 0.55 7.46 11.63
CA TYR A 44 1.29 6.42 10.93
C TYR A 44 2.37 6.99 10.00
N ASP A 45 3.29 6.13 9.55
CA ASP A 45 4.46 6.54 8.78
C ASP A 45 4.19 6.69 7.29
N GLY A 46 3.15 6.04 6.79
CA GLY A 46 2.72 6.07 5.40
C GLY A 46 1.42 5.29 5.20
N VAL A 47 1.00 5.21 3.95
CA VAL A 47 -0.23 4.51 3.52
C VAL A 47 0.11 3.44 2.50
N TYR A 48 -0.53 2.28 2.64
CA TYR A 48 -0.46 1.20 1.68
C TYR A 48 -1.77 1.08 0.89
N VAL A 49 -1.69 0.81 -0.41
CA VAL A 49 -2.84 0.52 -1.27
C VAL A 49 -2.70 -0.90 -1.79
N SER A 50 -3.54 -1.80 -1.29
CA SER A 50 -3.53 -3.22 -1.62
C SER A 50 -4.31 -3.50 -2.91
N GLY A 51 -3.74 -4.31 -3.81
CA GLY A 51 -4.45 -4.81 -5.00
C GLY A 51 -5.68 -5.63 -4.67
N GLY A 52 -5.58 -6.55 -3.68
CA GLY A 52 -6.71 -7.34 -3.24
C GLY A 52 -7.85 -6.52 -2.63
N VAL A 53 -7.52 -5.47 -1.85
CA VAL A 53 -8.52 -4.54 -1.31
C VAL A 53 -9.17 -3.73 -2.42
N MET A 54 -8.40 -3.31 -3.43
CA MET A 54 -8.92 -2.60 -4.61
C MET A 54 -9.89 -3.46 -5.41
N ALA A 55 -9.53 -4.73 -5.66
CA ALA A 55 -10.41 -5.66 -6.34
C ALA A 55 -11.73 -5.83 -5.57
N ASN A 56 -11.66 -6.05 -4.26
CA ASN A 56 -12.85 -6.21 -3.41
C ASN A 56 -13.72 -4.94 -3.37
N ASP A 57 -13.13 -3.75 -3.33
CA ASP A 57 -13.85 -2.46 -3.35
C ASP A 57 -14.59 -2.23 -4.67
N LEU A 58 -14.12 -2.84 -5.76
CA LEU A 58 -14.79 -2.89 -7.07
C LEU A 58 -15.77 -4.06 -7.21
N GLY A 59 -15.94 -4.90 -6.19
CA GLY A 59 -16.81 -6.07 -6.22
C GLY A 59 -16.19 -7.28 -6.93
N PHE A 60 -14.86 -7.30 -7.14
CA PHE A 60 -14.15 -8.39 -7.79
C PHE A 60 -13.37 -9.26 -6.80
N PRO A 61 -13.19 -10.55 -7.08
CA PRO A 61 -12.20 -11.36 -6.40
C PRO A 61 -10.78 -10.93 -6.76
N ASP A 62 -9.83 -11.18 -5.84
CA ASP A 62 -8.40 -10.85 -6.02
C ASP A 62 -7.69 -11.91 -6.89
N ILE A 63 -7.90 -11.83 -8.21
CA ILE A 63 -7.36 -12.76 -9.23
C ILE A 63 -6.84 -12.04 -10.48
N GLY A 64 -6.35 -10.81 -10.33
CA GLY A 64 -5.78 -10.03 -11.43
C GLY A 64 -6.81 -9.45 -12.40
N LEU A 65 -8.04 -9.16 -11.93
CA LEU A 65 -9.09 -8.54 -12.74
C LEU A 65 -8.96 -7.01 -12.82
N THR A 66 -8.28 -6.41 -11.88
CA THR A 66 -8.00 -4.97 -11.89
C THR A 66 -7.01 -4.60 -12.97
N THR A 67 -7.19 -3.42 -13.56
CA THR A 67 -6.31 -2.87 -14.57
C THR A 67 -5.37 -1.81 -13.99
N LEU A 68 -4.32 -1.44 -14.75
CA LEU A 68 -3.48 -0.30 -14.39
C LEU A 68 -4.31 0.97 -14.10
N ASN A 69 -5.37 1.22 -14.88
CA ASN A 69 -6.19 2.43 -14.71
C ASN A 69 -6.99 2.40 -13.40
N ASP A 70 -7.53 1.25 -13.02
CA ASP A 70 -8.26 1.11 -11.75
C ASP A 70 -7.35 1.41 -10.56
N VAL A 71 -6.17 0.77 -10.54
CA VAL A 71 -5.19 0.93 -9.46
C VAL A 71 -4.60 2.35 -9.45
N ALA A 72 -4.19 2.88 -10.59
CA ALA A 72 -3.59 4.20 -10.71
C ALA A 72 -4.56 5.31 -10.27
N ASN A 73 -5.82 5.28 -10.73
CA ASN A 73 -6.82 6.28 -10.38
C ASN A 73 -7.13 6.29 -8.88
N ARG A 74 -7.39 5.13 -8.28
CA ARG A 74 -7.68 5.06 -6.85
C ARG A 74 -6.47 5.46 -6.01
N SER A 75 -5.28 4.98 -6.36
CA SER A 75 -4.04 5.32 -5.66
C SER A 75 -3.76 6.82 -5.71
N HIS A 76 -4.00 7.46 -6.86
CA HIS A 76 -3.91 8.92 -6.98
C HIS A 76 -4.91 9.65 -6.09
N GLN A 77 -6.18 9.21 -6.06
CA GLN A 77 -7.19 9.78 -5.17
C GLN A 77 -6.75 9.74 -3.69
N ILE A 78 -6.13 8.64 -3.27
CA ILE A 78 -5.61 8.44 -1.92
C ILE A 78 -4.37 9.31 -1.68
N ALA A 79 -3.35 9.21 -2.52
CA ALA A 79 -2.05 9.87 -2.31
C ALA A 79 -2.14 11.41 -2.32
N ARG A 80 -3.06 11.99 -3.09
CA ARG A 80 -3.20 13.45 -3.24
C ARG A 80 -3.87 14.16 -2.08
N VAL A 81 -4.48 13.44 -1.11
CA VAL A 81 -5.22 14.04 0.01
C VAL A 81 -4.47 14.02 1.34
N ILE A 82 -3.27 13.44 1.38
CA ILE A 82 -2.43 13.26 2.55
C ILE A 82 -1.00 13.75 2.30
N ASN A 83 -0.27 14.05 3.37
CA ASN A 83 1.17 14.39 3.33
C ASN A 83 2.09 13.17 3.49
N LEU A 84 1.51 12.00 3.74
CA LEU A 84 2.25 10.76 3.93
C LEU A 84 2.70 10.14 2.59
N PRO A 85 3.83 9.42 2.55
CA PRO A 85 4.20 8.60 1.42
C PRO A 85 3.19 7.45 1.23
N THR A 86 2.94 7.09 -0.02
CA THR A 86 2.01 6.02 -0.40
C THR A 86 2.76 4.95 -1.20
N ILE A 87 2.66 3.69 -0.76
CA ILE A 87 3.17 2.51 -1.47
C ILE A 87 1.98 1.72 -2.00
N ILE A 88 2.06 1.20 -3.22
CA ILE A 88 0.96 0.50 -3.86
C ILE A 88 1.35 -0.88 -4.38
N ASP A 89 0.37 -1.76 -4.45
CA ASP A 89 0.40 -3.03 -5.14
C ASP A 89 0.13 -2.81 -6.64
N ILE A 90 0.99 -3.34 -7.49
CA ILE A 90 0.80 -3.33 -8.94
C ILE A 90 0.72 -4.75 -9.51
N ASP A 91 0.29 -5.71 -8.70
CA ASP A 91 0.18 -7.12 -9.07
C ASP A 91 1.47 -7.62 -9.77
N THR A 92 1.36 -8.18 -10.96
CA THR A 92 2.51 -8.64 -11.77
C THR A 92 3.05 -7.56 -12.71
N GLY A 93 2.63 -6.28 -12.55
CA GLY A 93 3.04 -5.14 -13.37
C GLY A 93 2.13 -4.84 -14.56
N PHE A 94 0.95 -5.46 -14.63
CA PHE A 94 -0.07 -5.31 -15.69
C PHE A 94 0.44 -5.70 -17.09
N GLY A 95 1.34 -6.67 -17.13
CA GLY A 95 1.89 -7.25 -18.37
C GLY A 95 3.39 -7.53 -18.27
N GLU A 96 4.05 -7.58 -19.43
CA GLU A 96 5.48 -7.86 -19.56
C GLU A 96 6.34 -6.61 -19.31
N ALA A 97 7.66 -6.72 -19.44
CA ALA A 97 8.64 -5.68 -19.09
C ALA A 97 8.29 -4.26 -19.60
N MET A 98 7.80 -4.15 -20.84
CA MET A 98 7.39 -2.85 -21.39
C MET A 98 6.13 -2.28 -20.73
N ASN A 99 5.20 -3.15 -20.33
CA ASN A 99 4.02 -2.73 -19.57
C ASN A 99 4.42 -2.30 -18.14
N VAL A 100 5.36 -3.02 -17.51
CA VAL A 100 5.92 -2.64 -16.20
C VAL A 100 6.55 -1.25 -16.28
N SER A 101 7.37 -0.98 -17.30
CA SER A 101 7.97 0.34 -17.52
C SER A 101 6.91 1.45 -17.60
N ARG A 102 5.86 1.25 -18.42
CA ARG A 102 4.74 2.18 -18.53
C ARG A 102 4.01 2.35 -17.21
N THR A 103 3.80 1.27 -16.47
CA THR A 103 3.14 1.29 -15.16
C THR A 103 3.90 2.18 -14.18
N ILE A 104 5.23 2.00 -14.06
CA ILE A 104 6.07 2.82 -13.17
C ILE A 104 5.96 4.30 -13.52
N GLN A 105 6.12 4.67 -14.80
CA GLN A 105 6.01 6.06 -15.23
C GLN A 105 4.63 6.65 -14.91
N THR A 106 3.57 5.88 -15.12
CA THR A 106 2.19 6.32 -14.82
C THR A 106 2.00 6.59 -13.34
N ILE A 107 2.31 5.63 -12.47
CA ILE A 107 2.06 5.75 -11.03
C ILE A 107 2.98 6.79 -10.36
N GLU A 108 4.20 6.94 -10.83
CA GLU A 108 5.12 7.94 -10.32
C GLU A 108 4.62 9.36 -10.60
N THR A 109 4.09 9.65 -11.81
CA THR A 109 3.50 10.95 -12.16
C THR A 109 2.26 11.27 -11.35
N LEU A 110 1.55 10.25 -10.85
CA LEU A 110 0.37 10.39 -9.99
C LEU A 110 0.70 10.61 -8.50
N GLY A 111 1.98 10.76 -8.17
CA GLY A 111 2.43 11.13 -6.82
C GLY A 111 2.62 9.97 -5.86
N ILE A 112 2.72 8.76 -6.37
CA ILE A 112 3.01 7.56 -5.59
C ILE A 112 4.49 7.56 -5.20
N SER A 113 4.81 6.98 -4.04
CA SER A 113 6.17 6.99 -3.46
C SER A 113 6.93 5.69 -3.67
N GLY A 114 6.25 4.62 -4.06
CA GLY A 114 6.83 3.32 -4.37
C GLY A 114 5.74 2.29 -4.67
N CYS A 115 6.16 1.17 -5.23
CA CYS A 115 5.26 0.07 -5.52
C CYS A 115 5.96 -1.27 -5.29
N HIS A 116 5.17 -2.32 -5.14
CA HIS A 116 5.69 -3.67 -5.30
C HIS A 116 5.03 -4.37 -6.48
N LEU A 117 5.81 -5.25 -7.12
CA LEU A 117 5.37 -6.18 -8.14
C LEU A 117 5.78 -7.60 -7.74
N GLU A 118 4.98 -8.59 -8.12
CA GLU A 118 5.15 -9.97 -7.70
C GLU A 118 5.53 -10.91 -8.85
N ASP A 119 6.18 -12.02 -8.50
CA ASP A 119 6.65 -13.03 -9.45
C ASP A 119 5.61 -14.11 -9.78
N GLN A 120 4.31 -13.85 -9.55
CA GLN A 120 3.25 -14.78 -9.94
C GLN A 120 2.99 -14.78 -11.46
N THR A 121 2.50 -15.93 -11.97
CA THR A 121 1.91 -16.04 -13.31
C THR A 121 0.48 -15.49 -13.29
N ASN A 122 0.05 -14.82 -14.36
CA ASN A 122 -1.36 -14.43 -14.51
C ASN A 122 -2.21 -15.60 -15.02
N PRO A 123 -3.45 -15.75 -14.50
CA PRO A 123 -4.10 -14.96 -13.45
C PRO A 123 -3.49 -15.21 -12.07
N LYS A 124 -3.02 -14.14 -11.43
CA LYS A 124 -2.41 -14.23 -10.09
C LYS A 124 -3.45 -14.61 -9.03
N ARG A 125 -3.00 -14.99 -7.85
CA ARG A 125 -3.84 -15.31 -6.69
C ARG A 125 -3.37 -14.55 -5.46
N CYS A 126 -4.24 -14.41 -4.48
CA CYS A 126 -3.83 -13.87 -3.18
C CYS A 126 -2.64 -14.67 -2.61
N GLY A 127 -1.62 -13.99 -2.10
CA GLY A 127 -0.37 -14.57 -1.62
C GLY A 127 -0.53 -15.62 -0.52
N HIS A 128 -1.63 -15.59 0.23
CA HIS A 128 -1.94 -16.55 1.29
C HIS A 128 -2.80 -17.74 0.83
N LEU A 129 -3.18 -17.82 -0.44
CA LEU A 129 -3.89 -18.97 -1.02
C LEU A 129 -2.92 -20.01 -1.59
N ASP A 130 -3.45 -21.22 -1.82
CA ASP A 130 -2.74 -22.33 -2.45
C ASP A 130 -2.79 -22.27 -3.98
N ASN A 131 -2.03 -23.17 -4.62
CA ASN A 131 -1.99 -23.35 -6.08
C ASN A 131 -1.56 -22.09 -6.85
N LYS A 132 -0.59 -21.35 -6.31
CA LYS A 132 0.10 -20.26 -7.00
C LYS A 132 1.09 -20.86 -8.00
N GLU A 133 1.21 -20.20 -9.13
CA GLU A 133 2.27 -20.42 -10.11
C GLU A 133 3.13 -19.18 -10.20
N ILE A 134 4.43 -19.36 -10.35
CA ILE A 134 5.41 -18.27 -10.41
C ILE A 134 6.18 -18.32 -11.72
N VAL A 135 6.55 -17.14 -12.21
CA VAL A 135 7.41 -17.01 -13.38
C VAL A 135 8.85 -17.42 -13.05
N THR A 136 9.68 -17.64 -14.06
CA THR A 136 11.11 -17.90 -13.83
C THR A 136 11.78 -16.70 -13.14
N THR A 137 12.84 -16.95 -12.39
CA THR A 137 13.66 -15.86 -11.79
C THR A 137 14.11 -14.86 -12.83
N GLN A 138 14.49 -15.35 -14.03
CA GLN A 138 14.96 -14.52 -15.13
C GLN A 138 13.88 -13.59 -15.68
N ASP A 139 12.63 -14.05 -15.77
CA ASP A 139 11.52 -13.21 -16.24
C ASP A 139 11.16 -12.13 -15.21
N MET A 140 11.17 -12.46 -13.93
CA MET A 140 10.97 -11.45 -12.87
C MET A 140 12.13 -10.44 -12.86
N VAL A 141 13.38 -10.86 -13.01
CA VAL A 141 14.55 -9.97 -13.13
C VAL A 141 14.37 -8.97 -14.27
N LYS A 142 13.87 -9.39 -15.44
CA LYS A 142 13.57 -8.47 -16.55
C LYS A 142 12.51 -7.43 -16.18
N LYS A 143 11.45 -7.84 -15.49
CA LYS A 143 10.40 -6.93 -15.01
C LYS A 143 10.95 -5.93 -13.98
N ILE A 144 11.74 -6.38 -13.01
CA ILE A 144 12.38 -5.51 -12.02
C ILE A 144 13.32 -4.52 -12.71
N LYS A 145 14.15 -4.99 -13.65
CA LYS A 145 15.05 -4.13 -14.39
C LYS A 145 14.31 -3.05 -15.18
N ALA A 146 13.20 -3.42 -15.83
CA ALA A 146 12.33 -2.47 -16.53
C ALA A 146 11.71 -1.44 -15.57
N ALA A 147 11.32 -1.86 -14.37
CA ALA A 147 10.80 -0.96 -13.35
C ALA A 147 11.86 0.03 -12.86
N VAL A 148 13.07 -0.45 -12.56
CA VAL A 148 14.20 0.36 -12.08
C VAL A 148 14.63 1.39 -13.13
N ASP A 149 14.70 0.99 -14.39
CA ASP A 149 15.12 1.87 -15.49
C ASP A 149 14.06 2.90 -15.88
N ALA A 150 12.77 2.59 -15.62
CA ALA A 150 11.66 3.47 -15.95
C ALA A 150 11.42 4.59 -14.93
N ARG A 151 11.83 4.40 -13.65
CA ARG A 151 11.63 5.42 -12.62
C ARG A 151 12.46 6.68 -12.90
N VAL A 152 11.87 7.85 -12.68
CA VAL A 152 12.51 9.15 -12.86
C VAL A 152 13.18 9.63 -11.57
N ASP A 153 12.48 9.55 -10.45
CA ASP A 153 12.99 9.95 -9.14
C ASP A 153 13.63 8.74 -8.43
N LYS A 154 14.91 8.81 -8.15
CA LYS A 154 15.66 7.74 -7.46
C LYS A 154 15.11 7.38 -6.06
N ASN A 155 14.29 8.25 -5.48
CA ASN A 155 13.62 7.99 -4.20
C ASN A 155 12.30 7.22 -4.37
N PHE A 156 11.83 6.97 -5.60
CA PHE A 156 10.69 6.08 -5.84
C PHE A 156 11.12 4.63 -5.57
N LEU A 157 10.47 3.94 -4.61
CA LEU A 157 10.86 2.60 -4.22
C LEU A 157 10.32 1.54 -5.18
N ILE A 158 11.20 0.70 -5.68
CA ILE A 158 10.86 -0.55 -6.38
C ILE A 158 11.03 -1.70 -5.40
N ILE A 159 9.91 -2.32 -5.05
CA ILE A 159 9.85 -3.43 -4.09
C ILE A 159 9.57 -4.71 -4.88
N ALA A 160 10.46 -5.69 -4.81
CA ALA A 160 10.23 -6.98 -5.41
C ALA A 160 9.56 -7.92 -4.40
N ARG A 161 8.32 -8.34 -4.73
CA ARG A 161 7.60 -9.36 -3.98
C ARG A 161 7.86 -10.73 -4.61
N THR A 162 8.04 -11.73 -3.76
CA THR A 162 8.10 -13.11 -4.20
C THR A 162 7.14 -13.98 -3.42
N ASP A 163 6.42 -14.82 -4.15
CA ASP A 163 5.51 -15.83 -3.64
C ASP A 163 6.14 -17.24 -3.65
N ALA A 164 7.45 -17.34 -3.92
CA ALA A 164 8.18 -18.58 -4.12
C ALA A 164 8.22 -19.50 -2.88
N ASN A 165 8.12 -18.95 -1.65
CA ASN A 165 8.20 -19.78 -0.45
C ASN A 165 7.15 -20.89 -0.40
N ALA A 166 5.96 -20.61 -0.88
CA ALA A 166 4.87 -21.59 -0.95
C ALA A 166 5.02 -22.59 -2.11
N VAL A 167 5.85 -22.31 -3.11
CA VAL A 167 5.96 -23.08 -4.36
C VAL A 167 7.28 -23.84 -4.41
N GLU A 168 8.40 -23.18 -4.12
CA GLU A 168 9.76 -23.71 -4.27
C GLU A 168 10.51 -23.88 -2.94
N GLY A 169 9.95 -23.38 -1.83
CA GLY A 169 10.55 -23.40 -0.49
C GLY A 169 11.54 -22.25 -0.23
N LEU A 170 11.95 -22.13 1.04
CA LEU A 170 12.67 -20.97 1.56
C LEU A 170 14.04 -20.73 0.90
N ASP A 171 14.83 -21.78 0.65
CA ASP A 171 16.18 -21.60 0.09
C ASP A 171 16.11 -21.01 -1.32
N LYS A 172 15.23 -21.51 -2.18
CA LYS A 172 15.02 -20.96 -3.52
C LYS A 172 14.43 -19.54 -3.47
N THR A 173 13.59 -19.25 -2.48
CA THR A 173 13.08 -17.90 -2.24
C THR A 173 14.23 -16.93 -1.95
N VAL A 174 15.18 -17.32 -1.10
CA VAL A 174 16.37 -16.52 -0.81
C VAL A 174 17.19 -16.26 -2.07
N ASP A 175 17.41 -17.28 -2.90
CA ASP A 175 18.18 -17.13 -4.15
C ASP A 175 17.48 -16.19 -5.14
N ARG A 176 16.15 -16.30 -5.28
CA ARG A 176 15.35 -15.34 -6.07
C ARG A 176 15.51 -13.91 -5.55
N CYS A 177 15.37 -13.72 -4.23
CA CYS A 177 15.50 -12.40 -3.63
C CYS A 177 16.87 -11.77 -3.87
N LYS A 178 17.95 -12.56 -3.81
CA LYS A 178 19.30 -12.07 -4.15
C LYS A 178 19.37 -11.59 -5.61
N ALA A 179 18.82 -12.37 -6.54
CA ALA A 179 18.75 -11.97 -7.96
C ALA A 179 17.91 -10.71 -8.18
N TYR A 180 16.85 -10.52 -7.40
CA TYR A 180 16.00 -9.33 -7.49
C TYR A 180 16.72 -8.07 -6.95
N VAL A 181 17.49 -8.22 -5.86
CA VAL A 181 18.35 -7.14 -5.34
C VAL A 181 19.43 -6.79 -6.37
N ASP A 182 20.08 -7.78 -6.99
CA ASP A 182 21.08 -7.57 -8.04
C ASP A 182 20.49 -6.88 -9.28
N ALA A 183 19.21 -7.11 -9.57
CA ALA A 183 18.47 -6.41 -10.63
C ALA A 183 18.10 -4.95 -10.29
N GLY A 184 18.34 -4.52 -9.04
CA GLY A 184 18.14 -3.15 -8.57
C GLY A 184 16.89 -2.91 -7.73
N ALA A 185 16.21 -3.95 -7.24
CA ALA A 185 15.12 -3.78 -6.27
C ALA A 185 15.65 -3.13 -4.97
N ASP A 186 14.97 -2.09 -4.50
CA ASP A 186 15.35 -1.35 -3.28
C ASP A 186 14.97 -2.10 -2.00
N MET A 187 13.89 -2.88 -2.08
CA MET A 187 13.31 -3.62 -0.94
C MET A 187 12.77 -4.96 -1.42
N ILE A 188 12.82 -5.95 -0.55
CA ILE A 188 12.22 -7.27 -0.78
C ILE A 188 10.99 -7.44 0.09
N PHE A 189 9.94 -7.97 -0.52
CA PHE A 189 8.72 -8.41 0.15
C PHE A 189 8.59 -9.94 0.00
N PRO A 190 9.09 -10.72 0.97
CA PRO A 190 8.90 -12.16 0.98
C PRO A 190 7.50 -12.48 1.50
N GLU A 191 6.64 -13.01 0.64
CA GLU A 191 5.25 -13.27 1.00
C GLU A 191 5.10 -14.55 1.81
N ALA A 192 4.13 -14.55 2.74
CA ALA A 192 3.67 -15.71 3.50
C ALA A 192 4.79 -16.45 4.27
N MET A 193 5.72 -15.71 4.88
CA MET A 193 6.67 -16.29 5.85
C MET A 193 5.90 -16.87 7.02
N LYS A 194 6.18 -18.13 7.37
CA LYS A 194 5.35 -18.89 8.32
C LYS A 194 5.59 -18.48 9.77
N ASP A 195 6.84 -18.37 10.14
CA ASP A 195 7.27 -18.15 11.53
C ASP A 195 8.50 -17.23 11.63
N GLU A 196 8.88 -16.89 12.84
CA GLU A 196 10.01 -16.01 13.14
C GLU A 196 11.34 -16.50 12.52
N LYS A 197 11.53 -17.83 12.40
CA LYS A 197 12.77 -18.41 11.84
C LYS A 197 12.91 -18.11 10.34
N GLU A 198 11.79 -18.15 9.61
CA GLU A 198 11.80 -17.76 8.20
C GLU A 198 12.06 -16.25 8.04
N PHE A 199 11.47 -15.40 8.89
CA PHE A 199 11.78 -13.96 8.93
C PHE A 199 13.26 -13.70 9.26
N GLU A 200 13.83 -14.37 10.26
CA GLU A 200 15.26 -14.28 10.62
C GLU A 200 16.17 -14.73 9.48
N ARG A 201 15.81 -15.82 8.81
CA ARG A 201 16.58 -16.34 7.67
C ARG A 201 16.64 -15.32 6.54
N MET A 202 15.50 -14.71 6.18
CA MET A 202 15.48 -13.65 5.17
C MET A 202 16.38 -12.49 5.56
N ARG A 203 16.31 -12.01 6.82
CA ARG A 203 17.16 -10.90 7.28
C ARG A 203 18.65 -11.24 7.27
N LYS A 204 19.01 -12.46 7.64
CA LYS A 204 20.39 -12.94 7.65
C LYS A 204 21.02 -12.94 6.25
N GLU A 205 20.25 -13.40 5.26
CA GLU A 205 20.72 -13.60 3.89
C GLU A 205 20.71 -12.31 3.04
N LEU A 206 19.81 -11.38 3.35
CA LEU A 206 19.59 -10.17 2.55
C LEU A 206 20.04 -8.91 3.30
N LYS A 207 20.76 -8.03 2.61
CA LYS A 207 21.26 -6.76 3.18
C LYS A 207 20.39 -5.55 2.79
N CYS A 208 19.43 -5.74 1.87
CA CYS A 208 18.48 -4.70 1.45
C CYS A 208 17.41 -4.44 2.52
N TYR A 209 16.53 -3.48 2.28
CA TYR A 209 15.32 -3.29 3.08
C TYR A 209 14.38 -4.48 2.93
N LEU A 210 13.66 -4.81 4.03
CA LEU A 210 12.67 -5.88 4.07
C LEU A 210 11.32 -5.34 4.50
N LEU A 211 10.26 -5.80 3.80
CA LEU A 211 8.87 -5.55 4.11
C LEU A 211 8.23 -6.79 4.70
N ALA A 212 7.47 -6.63 5.80
CA ALA A 212 6.66 -7.66 6.41
C ALA A 212 5.17 -7.41 6.16
N ASN A 213 4.43 -8.47 5.82
CA ASN A 213 2.98 -8.43 5.64
C ASN A 213 2.29 -9.04 6.86
N MET A 214 1.59 -8.21 7.64
CA MET A 214 0.81 -8.63 8.80
C MET A 214 -0.69 -8.63 8.46
N THR A 215 -1.08 -9.50 7.52
CA THR A 215 -2.48 -9.69 7.16
C THR A 215 -3.17 -10.70 8.06
N GLU A 216 -4.36 -10.37 8.51
CA GLU A 216 -5.21 -11.27 9.32
C GLU A 216 -5.69 -12.46 8.50
N PHE A 217 -5.90 -13.60 9.16
CA PHE A 217 -6.39 -14.85 8.56
C PHE A 217 -5.46 -15.41 7.45
N GLY A 218 -4.21 -14.96 7.41
CA GLY A 218 -3.19 -15.45 6.49
C GLY A 218 -2.41 -16.64 7.05
N LYS A 219 -1.37 -17.05 6.29
CA LYS A 219 -0.49 -18.17 6.67
C LYS A 219 0.59 -17.76 7.68
N SER A 220 0.90 -16.48 7.78
CA SER A 220 1.94 -15.96 8.66
C SER A 220 1.42 -15.75 10.09
N LYS A 221 2.27 -16.02 11.08
CA LYS A 221 2.04 -15.54 12.44
C LYS A 221 2.03 -14.01 12.44
N LEU A 222 1.06 -13.41 13.13
CA LEU A 222 1.04 -11.97 13.33
C LEU A 222 2.10 -11.60 14.38
N LEU A 223 3.09 -10.82 13.97
CA LEU A 223 4.14 -10.32 14.84
C LEU A 223 3.87 -8.86 15.22
N THR A 224 4.26 -8.50 16.43
CA THR A 224 4.19 -7.12 16.91
C THR A 224 5.24 -6.25 16.20
N LYS A 225 5.06 -4.93 16.35
CA LYS A 225 6.05 -3.96 15.87
C LYS A 225 7.44 -4.24 16.45
N GLU A 226 7.51 -4.48 17.75
CA GLU A 226 8.73 -4.73 18.50
C GLU A 226 9.44 -6.03 18.05
N GLU A 227 8.69 -7.10 17.77
CA GLU A 227 9.22 -8.35 17.23
C GLU A 227 9.81 -8.13 15.84
N LEU A 228 9.12 -7.40 14.95
CA LEU A 228 9.61 -7.09 13.60
C LEU A 228 10.84 -6.16 13.61
N GLU A 229 10.89 -5.18 14.52
CA GLU A 229 12.08 -4.32 14.72
C GLU A 229 13.28 -5.16 15.16
N LYS A 230 13.09 -6.07 16.12
CA LYS A 230 14.15 -6.99 16.59
C LYS A 230 14.63 -7.92 15.47
N LEU A 231 13.74 -8.36 14.59
CA LEU A 231 14.08 -9.15 13.41
C LEU A 231 14.78 -8.33 12.31
N GLY A 232 14.86 -7.00 12.45
CA GLY A 232 15.53 -6.11 11.51
C GLY A 232 14.76 -5.80 10.25
N TYR A 233 13.42 -5.90 10.28
CA TYR A 233 12.55 -5.45 9.20
C TYR A 233 12.42 -3.94 9.19
N ASN A 234 12.16 -3.37 8.02
CA ASN A 234 12.20 -1.93 7.79
C ASN A 234 10.82 -1.32 7.58
N LEU A 235 9.88 -2.12 7.07
CA LEU A 235 8.52 -1.69 6.82
C LEU A 235 7.55 -2.84 7.10
N VAL A 236 6.40 -2.50 7.71
CA VAL A 236 5.28 -3.44 7.90
C VAL A 236 4.02 -2.87 7.27
N ILE A 237 3.30 -3.70 6.54
CA ILE A 237 1.97 -3.38 6.03
C ILE A 237 0.89 -4.13 6.81
N TYR A 238 -0.26 -3.45 6.99
CA TYR A 238 -1.52 -4.01 7.49
C TYR A 238 -2.56 -3.85 6.37
N PRO A 239 -2.49 -4.68 5.29
CA PRO A 239 -3.05 -4.32 3.99
C PRO A 239 -4.57 -4.25 3.96
N VAL A 240 -5.24 -5.14 4.69
CA VAL A 240 -6.71 -5.34 4.60
C VAL A 240 -7.46 -4.99 5.88
N THR A 241 -6.76 -4.66 6.96
CA THR A 241 -7.31 -4.43 8.30
C THR A 241 -8.44 -3.40 8.29
N SER A 242 -8.24 -2.25 7.67
CA SER A 242 -9.22 -1.16 7.64
C SER A 242 -10.51 -1.56 6.91
N GLN A 243 -10.40 -2.25 5.77
CA GLN A 243 -11.55 -2.73 5.01
C GLN A 243 -12.31 -3.82 5.78
N ARG A 244 -11.60 -4.79 6.38
CA ARG A 244 -12.23 -5.87 7.18
C ARG A 244 -12.98 -5.33 8.39
N LEU A 245 -12.40 -4.36 9.10
CA LEU A 245 -13.06 -3.69 10.22
C LEU A 245 -14.32 -2.95 9.76
N ALA A 246 -14.24 -2.21 8.65
CA ALA A 246 -15.37 -1.50 8.10
C ALA A 246 -16.48 -2.46 7.64
N MET A 247 -16.14 -3.49 6.86
CA MET A 247 -17.10 -4.44 6.31
C MET A 247 -17.84 -5.23 7.39
N LYS A 248 -17.13 -5.67 8.45
CA LYS A 248 -17.79 -6.36 9.56
C LYS A 248 -18.78 -5.45 10.28
N ASN A 249 -18.39 -4.19 10.54
CA ASN A 249 -19.29 -3.24 11.21
C ASN A 249 -20.48 -2.85 10.33
N VAL A 250 -20.27 -2.71 9.01
CA VAL A 250 -21.35 -2.43 8.04
C VAL A 250 -22.32 -3.62 7.96
N GLU A 251 -21.82 -4.85 7.86
CA GLU A 251 -22.65 -6.06 7.81
C GLU A 251 -23.54 -6.16 9.05
N ASP A 252 -22.95 -6.04 10.24
CA ASP A 252 -23.69 -6.14 11.51
C ASP A 252 -24.73 -5.01 11.64
N GLY A 253 -24.35 -3.78 11.27
CA GLY A 253 -25.25 -2.64 11.34
C GLY A 253 -26.42 -2.74 10.37
N LEU A 254 -26.16 -3.11 9.12
CA LEU A 254 -27.24 -3.26 8.11
C LEU A 254 -28.20 -4.40 8.47
N LYS A 255 -27.68 -5.52 8.99
CA LYS A 255 -28.50 -6.63 9.45
C LYS A 255 -29.42 -6.20 10.61
N GLN A 256 -28.86 -5.50 11.59
CA GLN A 256 -29.65 -4.99 12.71
C GLN A 256 -30.73 -4.02 12.26
N ILE A 257 -30.43 -3.09 11.33
CA ILE A 257 -31.43 -2.16 10.75
C ILE A 257 -32.52 -2.92 9.97
N PHE A 258 -32.13 -3.97 9.23
CA PHE A 258 -33.10 -4.79 8.49
C PHE A 258 -34.09 -5.50 9.42
N ASP A 259 -33.58 -6.06 10.54
CA ASP A 259 -34.41 -6.81 11.51
C ASP A 259 -35.31 -5.87 12.34
N GLU A 260 -34.84 -4.67 12.69
CA GLU A 260 -35.52 -3.74 13.59
C GLU A 260 -36.32 -2.63 12.87
N GLY A 261 -36.06 -2.38 11.57
CA GLY A 261 -36.70 -1.34 10.79
C GLY A 261 -36.24 0.09 11.09
N HIS A 262 -35.19 0.27 11.89
CA HIS A 262 -34.59 1.57 12.23
C HIS A 262 -33.12 1.47 12.65
N GLN A 263 -32.40 2.60 12.69
CA GLN A 263 -30.96 2.66 12.99
C GLN A 263 -30.61 3.06 14.43
N ASN A 264 -31.58 3.27 15.32
CA ASN A 264 -31.34 3.84 16.66
C ASN A 264 -30.33 3.03 17.49
N ASN A 265 -30.37 1.69 17.38
CA ASN A 265 -29.53 0.79 18.17
C ASN A 265 -28.13 0.56 17.60
N VAL A 266 -27.77 1.24 16.51
CA VAL A 266 -26.43 1.19 15.91
C VAL A 266 -25.71 2.55 15.88
N ILE A 267 -26.38 3.62 16.35
CA ILE A 267 -25.82 4.97 16.34
C ILE A 267 -24.48 5.05 17.07
N ASP A 268 -24.36 4.41 18.20
CA ASP A 268 -23.15 4.43 19.03
C ASP A 268 -21.94 3.73 18.35
N LYS A 269 -22.19 2.92 17.31
CA LYS A 269 -21.17 2.28 16.50
C LYS A 269 -20.74 3.11 15.28
N MET A 270 -21.43 4.24 15.04
CA MET A 270 -21.18 5.09 13.88
C MET A 270 -20.19 6.20 14.19
N GLN A 271 -19.43 6.59 13.17
CA GLN A 271 -18.65 7.82 13.24
C GLN A 271 -19.60 9.02 13.26
N THR A 272 -19.41 9.94 14.22
CA THR A 272 -20.26 11.12 14.32
C THR A 272 -20.04 12.08 13.14
N ARG A 273 -21.05 12.88 12.81
CA ARG A 273 -20.94 13.95 11.78
C ARG A 273 -19.81 14.92 12.13
N LYS A 274 -19.69 15.32 13.39
CA LYS A 274 -18.63 16.21 13.87
C LYS A 274 -17.25 15.61 13.53
N ARG A 275 -17.02 14.33 13.90
CA ARG A 275 -15.74 13.68 13.65
C ARG A 275 -15.43 13.51 12.17
N LEU A 276 -16.43 13.20 11.34
CA LEU A 276 -16.24 13.14 9.88
C LEU A 276 -15.83 14.51 9.30
N TYR A 277 -16.42 15.60 9.77
CA TYR A 277 -16.07 16.95 9.34
C TYR A 277 -14.64 17.34 9.76
N GLU A 278 -14.19 16.93 10.95
CA GLU A 278 -12.80 17.09 11.38
C GLU A 278 -11.83 16.32 10.46
N ILE A 279 -12.15 15.09 10.07
CA ILE A 279 -11.30 14.27 9.19
C ILE A 279 -11.13 14.92 7.81
N VAL A 280 -12.17 15.53 7.26
CA VAL A 280 -12.14 16.14 5.93
C VAL A 280 -11.73 17.62 5.95
N ASP A 281 -11.33 18.17 7.10
CA ASP A 281 -10.94 19.59 7.26
C ASP A 281 -12.05 20.58 6.87
N TYR A 282 -13.32 20.27 7.18
CA TYR A 282 -14.48 21.04 6.73
C TYR A 282 -14.37 22.54 7.05
N GLU A 283 -13.92 22.89 8.26
CA GLU A 283 -13.76 24.30 8.69
C GLU A 283 -12.76 25.04 7.83
N LYS A 284 -11.61 24.43 7.51
CA LYS A 284 -10.61 25.04 6.63
C LYS A 284 -11.12 25.35 5.22
N TYR A 285 -12.03 24.50 4.70
CA TYR A 285 -12.69 24.79 3.43
C TYR A 285 -13.62 25.99 3.53
N GLY A 286 -14.35 26.13 4.64
CA GLY A 286 -15.19 27.29 4.92
C GLY A 286 -14.36 28.59 5.04
N GLU A 287 -13.26 28.56 5.78
CA GLU A 287 -12.33 29.68 5.92
C GLU A 287 -11.73 30.09 4.55
N PHE A 288 -11.33 29.11 3.76
CA PHE A 288 -10.81 29.35 2.42
C PHE A 288 -11.86 29.99 1.51
N ASP A 289 -13.09 29.47 1.47
CA ASP A 289 -14.20 30.00 0.69
C ASP A 289 -14.47 31.48 1.09
N GLN A 290 -14.53 31.74 2.39
CA GLN A 290 -14.74 33.10 2.90
C GLN A 290 -13.61 34.06 2.52
N SER A 291 -12.37 33.58 2.49
CA SER A 291 -11.23 34.38 2.05
C SER A 291 -11.32 34.79 0.57
N ILE A 292 -11.84 33.91 -0.28
CA ILE A 292 -12.10 34.19 -1.71
C ILE A 292 -13.27 35.16 -1.86
N PHE A 293 -14.38 34.94 -1.12
CA PHE A 293 -15.56 35.78 -1.16
C PHE A 293 -15.26 37.22 -0.74
N ASN A 294 -14.38 37.42 0.24
CA ASN A 294 -13.97 38.75 0.73
C ASN A 294 -12.81 39.36 -0.06
N PHE A 295 -12.35 38.70 -1.16
CA PHE A 295 -11.28 39.24 -1.97
C PHE A 295 -11.73 40.51 -2.71
N SER A 296 -10.99 41.61 -2.56
CA SER A 296 -11.17 42.82 -3.34
C SER A 296 -9.98 43.00 -4.29
N GLN A 297 -10.25 43.23 -5.56
CA GLN A 297 -9.21 43.59 -6.51
C GLN A 297 -8.55 44.94 -6.08
N LYS A 298 -7.21 44.92 -5.94
CA LYS A 298 -6.47 46.17 -5.86
C LYS A 298 -6.62 46.89 -7.19
N GLY A 299 -7.18 48.11 -7.19
CA GLY A 299 -7.28 48.89 -8.41
C GLY A 299 -5.90 49.02 -9.04
N HIS A 300 -5.81 48.75 -10.31
CA HIS A 300 -4.67 49.16 -11.11
C HIS A 300 -4.94 50.62 -11.47
N ASP A 301 -4.43 51.57 -10.65
CA ASP A 301 -4.27 52.97 -11.01
C ASP A 301 -3.03 53.11 -11.91
#